data_85edf5afa5dc76d3853e6f85804df49f
#
_entry.id   85edf5afa5dc76d3853e6f85804df49f
#
_cell.length_a   1.000
_cell.length_b   1.000
_cell.length_c   1.000
_cell.angle_alpha   90.00
_cell.angle_beta   90.00
_cell.angle_gamma   90.00
#
_symmetry.space_group_name_H-M   'P 1'
#
loop_
_entity.id
_entity.type
_entity.pdbx_description
1 polymer ?
#
loop_
_entity_poly.entity_id
_entity_poly.type
_entity_poly.pdbx_seq_one_letter_code
_entity_poly.pdbx_strand_id
1 'polypeptide(L)' 'MEDINRIKMVLFEKNKTARWLAGEMGVTPSTVSKWCTNSSQPDLATILKIADLLEVDIRELFVREYKQYLLSQEKK' A
#
# COMPACT_ATOMS: atom_id res chain seq x y z
N MET A 1 -11.36 -5.31 12.22
CA MET A 1 -11.01 -5.80 10.87
C MET A 1 -9.51 -6.03 10.78
N GLU A 2 -9.11 -7.13 10.18
CA GLU A 2 -7.70 -7.41 10.00
C GLU A 2 -7.06 -6.47 9.00
N ASP A 3 -5.83 -6.09 9.28
CA ASP A 3 -5.06 -5.30 8.34
C ASP A 3 -4.66 -6.17 7.15
N ILE A 4 -4.78 -5.62 5.97
CA ILE A 4 -4.36 -6.27 4.73
C ILE A 4 -3.11 -5.61 4.20
N ASN A 5 -3.06 -4.28 4.22
CA ASN A 5 -1.89 -3.56 3.72
C ASN A 5 -1.09 -2.92 4.86
N ARG A 6 0.18 -2.62 4.55
CA ARG A 6 1.08 -1.91 5.47
C ARG A 6 1.52 -0.58 4.85
N ILE A 7 0.62 0.06 4.11
CA ILE A 7 0.97 1.32 3.42
C ILE A 7 1.50 2.36 4.41
N LYS A 8 0.82 2.50 5.55
CA LYS A 8 1.23 3.46 6.58
C LYS A 8 2.67 3.22 7.04
N MET A 9 3.00 1.96 7.30
CA MET A 9 4.34 1.61 7.77
C MET A 9 5.40 1.90 6.72
N VAL A 10 5.12 1.58 5.44
CA VAL A 10 6.07 1.81 4.36
C VAL A 10 6.26 3.31 4.14
N LEU A 11 5.18 4.09 4.20
CA LEU A 11 5.30 5.55 4.12
C LEU A 11 6.24 6.06 5.22
N PHE A 12 6.05 5.58 6.43
CA PHE A 12 6.89 5.98 7.55
C PHE A 12 8.36 5.59 7.30
N GLU A 13 8.60 4.37 6.84
CA GLU A 13 9.96 3.90 6.55
C GLU A 13 10.64 4.72 5.45
N LYS A 14 9.85 5.24 4.51
CA LYS A 14 10.38 6.05 3.41
C LYS A 14 10.37 7.55 3.71
N ASN A 15 9.99 7.94 4.93
CA ASN A 15 9.90 9.34 5.34
C ASN A 15 8.93 10.12 4.47
N LYS A 16 7.81 9.49 4.11
CA LYS A 16 6.76 10.12 3.31
C LYS A 16 5.48 10.19 4.13
N THR A 17 4.60 11.11 3.75
CA THR A 17 3.33 11.31 4.45
C THR A 17 2.17 10.86 3.59
N ALA A 18 1.01 10.61 4.24
CA ALA A 18 -0.20 10.30 3.51
C ALA A 18 -0.59 11.47 2.59
N ARG A 19 -0.36 12.70 3.03
CA ARG A 19 -0.64 13.87 2.20
C ARG A 19 0.22 13.89 0.95
N TRP A 20 1.50 13.56 1.08
CA TRP A 20 2.39 13.47 -0.07
C TRP A 20 1.86 12.43 -1.06
N LEU A 21 1.48 11.26 -0.56
CA LEU A 21 0.99 10.20 -1.44
C LEU A 21 -0.30 10.62 -2.13
N ALA A 22 -1.20 11.28 -1.40
CA ALA A 22 -2.45 11.77 -1.99
C ALA A 22 -2.18 12.71 -3.16
N GLY A 23 -1.22 13.62 -2.99
CA GLY A 23 -0.83 14.55 -4.05
C GLY A 23 -0.28 13.83 -5.27
N GLU A 24 0.61 12.83 -5.04
CA GLU A 24 1.22 12.08 -6.13
C GLU A 24 0.19 11.22 -6.88
N MET A 25 -0.81 10.73 -6.17
CA MET A 25 -1.83 9.86 -6.76
C MET A 25 -3.02 10.63 -7.33
N GLY A 26 -3.13 11.92 -7.05
CA GLY A 26 -4.28 12.71 -7.49
C GLY A 26 -5.56 12.35 -6.77
N VAL A 27 -5.47 11.93 -5.51
CA VAL A 27 -6.63 11.61 -4.67
C VAL A 27 -6.61 12.49 -3.43
N THR A 28 -7.68 12.43 -2.64
CA THR A 28 -7.75 13.24 -1.42
C THR A 28 -6.95 12.58 -0.29
N PRO A 29 -6.44 13.37 0.66
CA PRO A 29 -5.78 12.79 1.84
C PRO A 29 -6.69 11.85 2.62
N SER A 30 -8.00 12.12 2.62
CA SER A 30 -8.98 11.26 3.28
C SER A 30 -8.98 9.85 2.67
N THR A 31 -8.87 9.77 1.34
CA THR A 31 -8.80 8.48 0.64
C THR A 31 -7.57 7.70 1.08
N VAL A 32 -6.40 8.35 1.09
CA VAL A 32 -5.16 7.70 1.52
C VAL A 32 -5.25 7.28 2.99
N SER A 33 -5.85 8.13 3.83
CA SER A 33 -6.03 7.82 5.24
C SER A 33 -6.82 6.52 5.43
N LYS A 34 -7.86 6.31 4.62
CA LYS A 34 -8.63 5.07 4.69
C LYS A 34 -7.80 3.86 4.30
N TRP A 35 -6.91 4.00 3.33
CA TRP A 35 -5.98 2.92 2.98
C TRP A 35 -5.02 2.63 4.15
N CYS A 36 -4.48 3.68 4.75
CA CYS A 36 -3.53 3.56 5.85
C CYS A 36 -4.13 2.88 7.07
N THR A 37 -5.42 3.10 7.33
CA THR A 37 -6.12 2.48 8.46
C THR A 37 -6.76 1.15 8.09
N ASN A 38 -6.62 0.72 6.85
CA ASN A 38 -7.24 -0.50 6.33
C ASN A 38 -8.78 -0.44 6.39
N SER A 39 -9.35 0.76 6.44
CA SER A 39 -10.80 0.95 6.36
C SER A 39 -11.31 0.65 4.96
N SER A 40 -10.49 0.90 3.95
CA SER A 40 -10.75 0.49 2.59
C SER A 40 -9.42 0.17 1.94
N GLN A 41 -9.45 -0.57 0.83
CA GLN A 41 -8.23 -0.98 0.15
C GLN A 41 -8.16 -0.33 -1.23
N PRO A 42 -6.96 0.07 -1.67
CA PRO A 42 -6.78 0.50 -3.05
C PRO A 42 -6.94 -0.71 -3.98
N ASP A 43 -7.37 -0.47 -5.21
CA ASP A 43 -7.43 -1.57 -6.17
C ASP A 43 -6.02 -1.95 -6.61
N LEU A 44 -5.92 -3.03 -7.38
CA LEU A 44 -4.61 -3.56 -7.76
C LEU A 44 -3.77 -2.57 -8.55
N ALA A 45 -4.38 -1.88 -9.52
CA ALA A 45 -3.66 -0.89 -10.32
C ALA A 45 -3.11 0.23 -9.46
N THR A 46 -3.90 0.67 -8.48
CA THR A 46 -3.51 1.73 -7.56
C THR A 46 -2.35 1.29 -6.67
N ILE A 47 -2.41 0.06 -6.15
CA ILE A 47 -1.36 -0.39 -5.25
C ILE A 47 -0.04 -0.62 -6.00
N LEU A 48 -0.09 -1.02 -7.27
CA LEU A 48 1.11 -1.11 -8.10
C LEU A 48 1.76 0.26 -8.27
N LYS A 49 0.95 1.29 -8.47
CA LYS A 49 1.46 2.65 -8.59
C LYS A 49 2.06 3.15 -7.29
N ILE A 50 1.44 2.80 -6.16
CA ILE A 50 1.99 3.15 -4.84
C ILE A 50 3.35 2.50 -4.65
N ALA A 51 3.49 1.24 -5.03
CA ALA A 51 4.77 0.54 -4.92
C ALA A 51 5.85 1.23 -5.75
N ASP A 52 5.51 1.65 -6.97
CA ASP A 52 6.46 2.38 -7.83
C ASP A 52 6.86 3.71 -7.20
N LEU A 53 5.89 4.46 -6.69
CA LEU A 53 6.17 5.76 -6.07
C LEU A 53 7.06 5.64 -4.84
N LEU A 54 6.88 4.57 -4.07
CA LEU A 54 7.65 4.34 -2.86
C LEU A 54 8.93 3.55 -3.14
N GLU A 55 9.11 3.10 -4.38
CA GLU A 55 10.30 2.34 -4.80
C GLU A 55 10.47 1.07 -3.96
N VAL A 56 9.38 0.34 -3.80
CA VAL A 56 9.39 -0.94 -3.08
C VAL A 56 8.72 -2.01 -3.93
N ASP A 57 9.02 -3.26 -3.62
CA ASP A 57 8.32 -4.38 -4.21
C ASP A 57 6.87 -4.34 -3.71
N ILE A 58 5.92 -4.63 -4.60
CA ILE A 58 4.51 -4.60 -4.22
C ILE A 58 4.23 -5.48 -3.00
N ARG A 59 4.98 -6.57 -2.84
CA ARG A 59 4.81 -7.48 -1.71
C ARG A 59 5.08 -6.81 -0.37
N GLU A 60 5.88 -5.75 -0.36
CA GLU A 60 6.16 -5.02 0.88
C GLU A 60 4.97 -4.20 1.37
N LEU A 61 3.97 -4.01 0.51
CA LEU A 61 2.78 -3.25 0.87
C LEU A 61 1.70 -4.11 1.52
N PHE A 62 1.94 -5.40 1.67
CA PHE A 62 0.97 -6.32 2.26
C PHE A 62 1.47 -6.87 3.59
N VAL A 63 0.53 -7.18 4.49
CA VAL A 63 0.86 -7.87 5.72
C VAL A 63 1.31 -9.29 5.40
N ARG A 64 1.96 -9.95 6.35
CA ARG A 64 2.66 -11.20 6.12
C ARG A 64 1.82 -12.30 5.44
N GLU A 65 0.58 -12.48 5.87
CA GLU A 65 -0.29 -13.52 5.32
C GLU A 65 -0.51 -13.34 3.83
N TYR A 66 -0.79 -12.11 3.44
CA TYR A 66 -1.05 -11.80 2.03
C TYR A 66 0.21 -11.80 1.20
N LYS A 67 1.35 -11.47 1.82
CA LYS A 67 2.65 -11.56 1.16
C LYS A 67 2.95 -13.01 0.79
N GLN A 68 2.67 -13.95 1.67
CA GLN A 68 2.87 -15.37 1.40
C GLN A 68 1.97 -15.84 0.26
N TYR A 69 0.74 -15.39 0.24
CA TYR A 69 -0.19 -15.72 -0.84
C TYR A 69 0.37 -15.26 -2.19
N LEU A 70 0.87 -14.04 -2.27
CA LEU A 70 1.44 -13.50 -3.50
C LEU A 70 2.66 -14.31 -3.95
N LEU A 71 3.52 -14.70 -3.01
CA LEU A 71 4.69 -15.52 -3.32
C LEU A 71 4.27 -16.88 -3.89
N SER A 72 3.20 -17.46 -3.34
CA SER A 72 2.66 -18.74 -3.85
C SER A 72 2.19 -18.59 -5.30
N GLN A 73 1.57 -17.47 -5.63
CA GLN A 73 1.08 -17.24 -6.99
C GLN A 73 2.23 -17.14 -7.98
N GLU A 74 3.35 -16.56 -7.59
CA GLU A 74 4.52 -16.40 -8.45
C GLU A 74 5.13 -17.74 -8.87
N LYS A 75 4.95 -18.78 -8.08
CA LYS A 75 5.57 -20.08 -8.33
C LYS A 75 4.82 -20.96 -9.33
N LYS A 76 3.71 -20.50 -9.81
CA LYS A 76 2.90 -21.27 -10.77
C LYS A 76 3.43 -21.21 -12.17
#